data_479f213822363c9d3a05da4375c42117
#
_entry.id   479f213822363c9d3a05da4375c42117
#
_cell.length_a   1.000
_cell.length_b   1.000
_cell.length_c   1.000
_cell.angle_alpha   90.00
_cell.angle_beta   90.00
_cell.angle_gamma   90.00
#
_symmetry.space_group_name_H-M   'P 1'
#
loop_
_entity.id
_entity.type
_entity.pdbx_description
1 polymer ?
#
loop_
_entity_poly.entity_id
_entity_poly.type
_entity_poly.pdbx_seq_one_letter_code
_entity_poly.pdbx_strand_id
1 'polypeptide(L)'
;MEDVKINTKHEQGILEAIQKYPIFCFNDIFVYYTACSRATAYNHNLDKLDSIKEAIYKNRRKAVTSLKAKWLNSDNATLQLAVMRLICDADEHRALNQNYTNIRVDEYNETQPDVDFDDIKL
;
A
#
# COMPACT_ATOMS: atom_id res chain seq x y z
N MET A 1 31.56 3.42 17.03
CA MET A 1 31.70 2.00 16.78
C MET A 1 30.64 1.17 17.47
N GLU A 2 30.26 1.52 18.67
CA GLU A 2 29.12 0.85 19.32
C GLU A 2 27.84 1.04 18.55
N ASP A 3 27.62 2.22 17.96
CA ASP A 3 26.43 2.50 17.18
C ASP A 3 26.31 1.60 15.96
N VAL A 4 27.44 1.29 15.32
CA VAL A 4 27.46 0.39 14.17
C VAL A 4 27.06 -1.02 14.56
N LYS A 5 27.56 -1.50 15.70
CA LYS A 5 27.21 -2.83 16.22
C LYS A 5 25.74 -2.91 16.60
N ILE A 6 25.22 -1.88 17.27
CA ILE A 6 23.83 -1.81 17.68
C ILE A 6 22.94 -1.78 16.44
N ASN A 7 23.30 -0.98 15.45
CA ASN A 7 22.53 -0.88 14.21
C ASN A 7 22.51 -2.21 13.47
N THR A 8 23.64 -2.91 13.38
CA THR A 8 23.71 -4.20 12.71
C THR A 8 22.84 -5.23 13.41
N LYS A 9 22.87 -5.26 14.73
CA LYS A 9 22.05 -6.19 15.51
C LYS A 9 20.57 -5.93 15.31
N HIS A 10 20.16 -4.67 15.41
CA HIS A 10 18.77 -4.30 15.23
C HIS A 10 18.33 -4.47 13.78
N GLU A 11 19.20 -4.18 12.83
CA GLU A 11 18.91 -4.40 11.41
C GLU A 11 18.55 -5.86 11.16
N GLN A 12 19.36 -6.79 11.66
CA GLN A 12 19.09 -8.21 11.46
C GLN A 12 17.78 -8.63 12.13
N GLY A 13 17.56 -8.19 13.36
CA GLY A 13 16.32 -8.51 14.08
C GLY A 13 15.10 -7.97 13.36
N ILE A 14 15.20 -6.75 12.85
CA ILE A 14 14.11 -6.12 12.11
C ILE A 14 13.85 -6.87 10.79
N LEU A 15 14.91 -7.24 10.08
CA LEU A 15 14.77 -7.98 8.83
C LEU A 15 14.12 -9.34 9.05
N GLU A 16 14.48 -10.03 10.12
CA GLU A 16 13.85 -11.30 10.49
C GLU A 16 12.36 -11.10 10.80
N ALA A 17 12.03 -10.03 11.52
CA ALA A 17 10.63 -9.72 11.83
C ALA A 17 9.83 -9.43 10.56
N ILE A 18 10.41 -8.69 9.63
CA ILE A 18 9.74 -8.37 8.36
C ILE A 18 9.47 -9.64 7.56
N GLN A 19 10.39 -10.59 7.57
CA GLN A 19 10.19 -11.85 6.88
C GLN A 19 9.11 -12.73 7.51
N LYS A 20 8.97 -12.64 8.84
CA LYS A 20 8.08 -13.52 9.59
C LYS A 20 6.67 -12.97 9.74
N TYR A 21 6.51 -11.65 9.82
CA TYR A 21 5.24 -11.00 10.14
C TYR A 21 4.79 -10.09 9.01
N PRO A 22 3.49 -9.77 8.94
CA PRO A 22 2.95 -8.92 7.87
C PRO A 22 3.26 -7.44 8.13
N ILE A 23 4.51 -7.07 7.98
CA ILE A 23 4.99 -5.71 8.20
C ILE A 23 5.01 -4.99 6.84
N PHE A 24 4.24 -3.91 6.72
CA PHE A 24 4.08 -3.16 5.47
C PHE A 24 4.56 -1.71 5.57
N CYS A 25 4.93 -1.26 6.76
CA CYS A 25 5.56 0.04 6.95
C CYS A 25 6.52 -0.04 8.13
N PHE A 26 7.38 0.95 8.24
CA PHE A 26 8.42 0.94 9.27
C PHE A 26 7.82 0.91 10.68
N ASN A 27 6.75 1.65 10.90
CA ASN A 27 6.13 1.72 12.23
C ASN A 27 5.54 0.38 12.68
N ASP A 28 5.11 -0.47 11.76
CA ASP A 28 4.55 -1.78 12.08
C ASP A 28 5.57 -2.72 12.68
N ILE A 29 6.86 -2.47 12.44
CA ILE A 29 7.94 -3.32 12.93
C ILE A 29 7.87 -3.44 14.45
N PHE A 30 7.56 -2.35 15.15
CA PHE A 30 7.65 -2.28 16.61
C PHE A 30 6.48 -2.93 17.32
N VAL A 31 5.48 -3.39 16.59
CA VAL A 31 4.44 -4.27 17.12
C VAL A 31 5.03 -5.66 17.39
N TYR A 32 5.96 -6.09 16.56
CA TYR A 32 6.52 -7.45 16.59
C TYR A 32 7.96 -7.47 17.12
N TYR A 33 8.73 -6.44 16.82
CA TYR A 33 10.12 -6.35 17.26
C TYR A 33 10.22 -5.36 18.42
N THR A 34 10.40 -5.87 19.62
CA THR A 34 10.37 -5.05 20.84
C THR A 34 11.75 -4.82 21.45
N ALA A 35 12.81 -5.35 20.88
CA ALA A 35 14.17 -5.18 21.39
C ALA A 35 14.68 -3.75 21.27
N CYS A 36 14.01 -2.93 20.48
CA CYS A 36 14.38 -1.55 20.21
C CYS A 36 13.10 -0.73 20.14
N SER A 37 13.11 0.48 20.70
CA SER A 37 11.95 1.35 20.60
C SER A 37 11.94 2.04 19.24
N ARG A 38 10.74 2.50 18.83
CA ARG A 38 10.59 3.26 17.59
C ARG A 38 11.48 4.49 17.59
N ALA A 39 11.52 5.22 18.71
CA ALA A 39 12.34 6.42 18.84
C ALA A 39 13.82 6.10 18.65
N THR A 40 14.30 5.02 19.25
CA THR A 40 15.70 4.60 19.12
C THR A 40 16.01 4.25 17.66
N ALA A 41 15.10 3.55 16.99
CA ALA A 41 15.30 3.18 15.60
C ALA A 41 15.41 4.41 14.70
N TYR A 42 14.55 5.40 14.90
CA TYR A 42 14.63 6.66 14.13
C TYR A 42 15.91 7.43 14.45
N ASN A 43 16.31 7.45 15.72
CA ASN A 43 17.54 8.14 16.12
C ASN A 43 18.78 7.53 15.47
N HIS A 44 18.76 6.23 15.24
CA HIS A 44 19.86 5.53 14.57
C HIS A 44 19.69 5.43 13.05
N ASN A 45 18.68 6.09 12.50
CA ASN A 45 18.41 6.12 11.06
C ASN A 45 18.17 4.72 10.46
N LEU A 46 17.62 3.81 11.26
CA LEU A 46 17.30 2.46 10.78
C LEU A 46 16.23 2.48 9.70
N ASP A 47 15.34 3.47 9.77
CA ASP A 47 14.29 3.67 8.77
C ASP A 47 14.85 4.03 7.38
N LYS A 48 16.08 4.51 7.32
CA LYS A 48 16.73 4.93 6.07
C LYS A 48 17.60 3.85 5.45
N LEU A 49 17.74 2.71 6.11
CA LEU A 49 18.53 1.61 5.56
C LEU A 49 17.84 0.99 4.35
N ASP A 50 18.57 0.84 3.27
CA ASP A 50 18.03 0.29 2.03
C ASP A 50 17.57 -1.14 2.20
N SER A 51 18.29 -1.93 3.02
CA SER A 51 17.92 -3.32 3.30
C SER A 51 16.53 -3.41 3.92
N ILE A 52 16.22 -2.54 4.88
CA ILE A 52 14.93 -2.53 5.56
C ILE A 52 13.83 -2.03 4.61
N LYS A 53 14.10 -0.97 3.86
CA LYS A 53 13.15 -0.46 2.87
C LYS A 53 12.79 -1.51 1.84
N GLU A 54 13.81 -2.22 1.35
CA GLU A 54 13.61 -3.26 0.35
C GLU A 54 12.82 -4.43 0.91
N ALA A 55 13.11 -4.84 2.15
CA ALA A 55 12.38 -5.93 2.79
C ALA A 55 10.90 -5.59 2.97
N ILE A 56 10.60 -4.37 3.39
CA ILE A 56 9.21 -3.89 3.52
C ILE A 56 8.54 -3.86 2.14
N TYR A 57 9.24 -3.37 1.15
CA TYR A 57 8.72 -3.34 -0.22
C TYR A 57 8.38 -4.74 -0.71
N LYS A 58 9.25 -5.72 -0.48
CA LYS A 58 8.99 -7.10 -0.86
C LYS A 58 7.74 -7.66 -0.18
N ASN A 59 7.56 -7.36 1.10
CA ASN A 59 6.35 -7.78 1.82
C ASN A 59 5.09 -7.17 1.22
N ARG A 60 5.14 -5.89 0.89
CA ARG A 60 4.02 -5.20 0.26
C ARG A 60 3.71 -5.82 -1.10
N ARG A 61 4.73 -6.12 -1.89
CA ARG A 61 4.56 -6.75 -3.19
C ARG A 61 3.93 -8.13 -3.08
N LYS A 62 4.39 -8.94 -2.12
CA LYS A 62 3.80 -10.25 -1.87
C LYS A 62 2.33 -10.16 -1.50
N ALA A 63 1.99 -9.25 -0.60
CA ALA A 63 0.61 -9.05 -0.17
C ALA A 63 -0.28 -8.61 -1.34
N VAL A 64 0.19 -7.65 -2.12
CA VAL A 64 -0.54 -7.15 -3.28
C VAL A 64 -0.75 -8.27 -4.30
N THR A 65 0.28 -9.05 -4.58
CA THR A 65 0.19 -10.16 -5.53
C THR A 65 -0.82 -11.22 -5.06
N SER A 66 -0.78 -11.55 -3.77
CA SER A 66 -1.71 -12.51 -3.19
C SER A 66 -3.15 -12.01 -3.26
N LEU A 67 -3.38 -10.75 -2.93
CA LEU A 67 -4.71 -10.15 -2.99
C LEU A 67 -5.23 -10.06 -4.42
N LYS A 68 -4.36 -9.69 -5.35
CA LYS A 68 -4.73 -9.65 -6.77
C LYS A 68 -5.21 -11.01 -7.26
N ALA A 69 -4.49 -12.07 -6.90
CA ALA A 69 -4.87 -13.42 -7.30
C ALA A 69 -6.23 -13.82 -6.72
N LYS A 70 -6.46 -13.52 -5.45
CA LYS A 70 -7.73 -13.81 -4.80
C LYS A 70 -8.89 -13.02 -5.41
N TRP A 71 -8.69 -11.74 -5.64
CA TRP A 71 -9.72 -10.87 -6.18
C TRP A 71 -10.01 -11.19 -7.64
N LEU A 72 -8.99 -11.55 -8.40
CA LEU A 72 -9.16 -11.93 -9.80
C LEU A 72 -10.05 -13.15 -9.94
N ASN A 73 -9.93 -14.10 -9.02
CA ASN A 73 -10.72 -15.32 -9.02
C ASN A 73 -12.06 -15.18 -8.27
N SER A 74 -12.34 -13.99 -7.74
CA SER A 74 -13.59 -13.72 -7.04
C SER A 74 -14.73 -13.46 -8.02
N ASP A 75 -15.94 -13.85 -7.64
CA ASP A 75 -17.13 -13.52 -8.41
C ASP A 75 -17.66 -12.11 -8.10
N ASN A 76 -17.02 -11.41 -7.19
CA ASN A 76 -17.43 -10.07 -6.80
C ASN A 76 -16.92 -9.03 -7.80
N ALA A 77 -17.85 -8.33 -8.45
CA ALA A 77 -17.49 -7.34 -9.46
C ALA A 77 -16.66 -6.18 -8.91
N THR A 78 -16.91 -5.78 -7.67
CA THR A 78 -16.16 -4.71 -7.02
C THR A 78 -14.70 -5.10 -6.84
N LEU A 79 -14.45 -6.34 -6.40
CA LEU A 79 -13.08 -6.83 -6.24
C LEU A 79 -12.38 -6.99 -7.58
N GLN A 80 -13.09 -7.46 -8.60
CA GLN A 80 -12.53 -7.56 -9.94
C GLN A 80 -12.15 -6.19 -10.50
N LEU A 81 -12.98 -5.20 -10.28
CA LEU A 81 -12.68 -3.83 -10.69
C LEU A 81 -11.46 -3.28 -9.96
N ALA A 82 -11.34 -3.57 -8.66
CA ALA A 82 -10.19 -3.16 -7.86
C ALA A 82 -8.89 -3.75 -8.43
N VAL A 83 -8.91 -5.05 -8.78
CA VAL A 83 -7.75 -5.69 -9.40
C VAL A 83 -7.42 -5.04 -10.73
N MET A 84 -8.42 -4.78 -11.55
CA MET A 84 -8.24 -4.15 -12.85
C MET A 84 -7.54 -2.81 -12.71
N ARG A 85 -7.94 -2.02 -11.73
CA ARG A 85 -7.32 -0.72 -11.46
C ARG A 85 -5.87 -0.84 -11.02
N LEU A 86 -5.54 -1.93 -10.32
CA LEU A 86 -4.17 -2.16 -9.85
C LEU A 86 -3.23 -2.63 -10.94
N ILE A 87 -3.73 -3.35 -11.93
CA ILE A 87 -2.88 -3.97 -12.96
C ILE A 87 -2.86 -3.22 -14.28
N CYS A 88 -3.82 -2.33 -14.53
CA CYS A 88 -3.87 -1.63 -15.80
C CYS A 88 -2.83 -0.51 -15.88
N ASP A 89 -2.49 -0.13 -17.10
CA ASP A 89 -1.56 0.96 -17.34
C ASP A 89 -2.26 2.33 -17.27
N ALA A 90 -1.51 3.40 -17.51
CA ALA A 90 -2.03 4.76 -17.39
C ALA A 90 -3.17 5.05 -18.38
N ASP A 91 -3.09 4.52 -19.58
CA ASP A 91 -4.12 4.73 -20.58
C ASP A 91 -5.39 3.97 -20.24
N GLU A 92 -5.25 2.75 -19.74
CA GLU A 92 -6.37 1.95 -19.29
C GLU A 92 -7.03 2.57 -18.06
N HIS A 93 -6.25 3.13 -17.14
CA HIS A 93 -6.79 3.86 -16.00
C HIS A 93 -7.63 5.04 -16.44
N ARG A 94 -7.15 5.81 -17.40
CA ARG A 94 -7.89 6.94 -17.93
C ARG A 94 -9.19 6.52 -18.56
N ALA A 95 -9.16 5.45 -19.35
CA ALA A 95 -10.36 4.92 -19.99
C ALA A 95 -11.41 4.50 -18.98
N LEU A 96 -10.98 3.78 -17.94
CA LEU A 96 -11.87 3.36 -16.85
C LEU A 96 -12.48 4.54 -16.12
N ASN A 97 -11.66 5.50 -15.75
CA ASN A 97 -12.12 6.68 -15.02
C ASN A 97 -13.04 7.55 -15.89
N GLN A 98 -12.73 7.69 -17.16
CA GLN A 98 -13.55 8.44 -18.09
C GLN A 98 -14.93 7.83 -18.24
N ASN A 99 -14.99 6.53 -18.46
CA ASN A 99 -16.26 5.82 -18.58
C ASN A 99 -17.09 5.95 -17.32
N TYR A 100 -16.46 5.78 -16.18
CA TYR A 100 -17.12 5.91 -14.89
C TYR A 100 -17.64 7.34 -14.68
N THR A 101 -16.81 8.33 -14.98
CA THR A 101 -17.17 9.72 -14.82
C THR A 101 -18.32 10.11 -15.77
N ASN A 102 -18.27 9.66 -17.00
CA ASN A 102 -19.32 9.94 -17.99
C ASN A 102 -20.66 9.38 -17.54
N ILE A 103 -20.68 8.15 -17.06
CA ILE A 103 -21.91 7.53 -16.56
C ILE A 103 -22.48 8.36 -15.41
N ARG A 104 -21.64 8.79 -14.49
CA ARG A 104 -22.09 9.58 -13.36
C ARG A 104 -22.62 10.95 -13.76
N VAL A 105 -21.92 11.61 -14.67
CA VAL A 105 -22.34 12.92 -15.15
C VAL A 105 -23.69 12.82 -15.85
N ASP A 106 -23.88 11.81 -16.68
CA ASP A 106 -25.15 11.60 -17.36
C ASP A 106 -26.28 11.37 -16.36
N GLU A 107 -26.03 10.56 -15.35
CA GLU A 107 -27.00 10.27 -14.31
C GLU A 107 -27.39 11.53 -13.55
N TYR A 108 -26.42 12.35 -13.17
CA TYR A 108 -26.69 13.58 -12.47
C TYR A 108 -27.38 14.61 -13.35
N ASN A 109 -27.02 14.71 -14.59
CA ASN A 109 -27.63 15.66 -15.51
C ASN A 109 -29.09 15.34 -15.76
N GLU A 110 -29.46 14.07 -15.73
CA GLU A 110 -30.85 13.67 -15.89
C GLU A 110 -31.69 14.00 -14.65
N THR A 111 -31.11 13.84 -13.46
CA THR A 111 -31.83 13.99 -12.21
C THR A 111 -31.64 15.34 -11.57
N GLN A 112 -30.47 15.91 -11.69
CA GLN A 112 -30.09 17.18 -11.07
C GLN A 112 -29.14 17.96 -11.97
N PRO A 113 -29.67 18.63 -12.98
CA PRO A 113 -28.81 19.32 -13.94
C PRO A 113 -27.96 20.45 -13.35
N ASP A 114 -28.35 20.94 -12.19
CA ASP A 114 -27.63 22.01 -11.53
C ASP A 114 -26.61 21.53 -10.50
N VAL A 115 -26.36 20.24 -10.46
CA VAL A 115 -25.43 19.68 -9.48
C VAL A 115 -24.03 20.18 -9.76
N ASP A 116 -23.41 20.71 -8.71
CA ASP A 116 -22.03 21.12 -8.72
C ASP A 116 -21.14 19.89 -8.73
N PHE A 117 -20.12 19.90 -9.57
CA PHE A 117 -19.17 18.80 -9.60
C PHE A 117 -18.47 18.60 -8.26
N ASP A 118 -18.36 19.64 -7.46
CA ASP A 118 -17.77 19.51 -6.14
C ASP A 118 -18.62 18.66 -5.22
N ASP A 119 -19.93 18.67 -5.40
CA ASP A 119 -20.85 17.81 -4.66
C ASP A 119 -20.78 16.37 -5.14
N ILE A 120 -20.37 16.15 -6.37
CA ILE A 120 -20.25 14.84 -6.97
C ILE A 120 -18.94 14.17 -6.59
N LYS A 121 -18.02 14.90 -6.10
CA LYS A 121 -16.72 14.36 -5.68
C LYS A 121 -16.91 13.25 -4.68
N LEU A 122 -16.31 12.19 -4.95
CA LEU A 122 -16.47 11.01 -4.15
C LEU A 122 -15.16 10.45 -3.73
#